data_06351936e7e15c69d8cc3d2a00611bb5
#
_entry.id   06351936e7e15c69d8cc3d2a00611bb5
#
_cell.length_a   1.000
_cell.length_b   1.000
_cell.length_c   1.000
_cell.angle_alpha   90.00
_cell.angle_beta   90.00
_cell.angle_gamma   90.00
#
_symmetry.space_group_name_H-M   'P 1'
#
loop_
_entity.id
_entity.type
_entity.pdbx_description
1 polymer ?
#
loop_
_entity_poly.entity_id
_entity_poly.type
_entity_poly.pdbx_seq_one_letter_code
_entity_poly.pdbx_strand_id
1 'polypeptide(L)'
;LVRSRGLRDVYKRQFHIYGALGGRIDHTISNIQLMALLADRGATGYLHGDGSIVTAICDGALDFPADDAVAGRMVSVFSHSDISTGVSETGLKYELHHADMSSTRVNGLSNEFLAGRPSRITVEHGTLIVTFPIEAPLPHVARWHGFSGDLGALDTDVSSALVEPSGR
;
A
#
# COMPACT_ATOMS: atom_id res chain seq x y z
N LEU A 1 37.18 5.09 -5.88
CA LEU A 1 36.16 4.12 -5.53
C LEU A 1 34.84 4.87 -5.33
N VAL A 2 34.02 4.99 -6.36
CA VAL A 2 32.69 5.60 -6.25
C VAL A 2 31.81 4.58 -5.54
N ARG A 3 31.51 4.82 -4.27
CA ARG A 3 30.54 4.04 -3.50
C ARG A 3 29.14 4.34 -4.06
N SER A 4 28.56 3.41 -4.80
CA SER A 4 27.16 3.42 -5.21
C SER A 4 26.24 3.22 -3.98
N ARG A 5 26.12 4.25 -3.14
CA ARG A 5 25.20 4.25 -1.98
C ARG A 5 23.74 4.37 -2.42
N GLY A 6 23.45 5.01 -3.56
CA GLY A 6 22.06 5.30 -3.96
C GLY A 6 21.22 4.11 -4.38
N LEU A 7 21.79 3.13 -5.09
CA LEU A 7 21.01 1.98 -5.61
C LEU A 7 20.71 0.90 -4.55
N ARG A 8 21.58 0.74 -3.54
CA ARG A 8 21.36 -0.24 -2.46
C ARG A 8 20.23 0.15 -1.51
N ASP A 9 20.01 1.45 -1.28
CA ASP A 9 18.98 1.91 -0.34
C ASP A 9 17.57 1.88 -0.94
N VAL A 10 17.42 2.02 -2.26
CA VAL A 10 16.12 1.92 -2.94
C VAL A 10 15.60 0.47 -2.91
N TYR A 11 16.46 -0.53 -3.14
CA TYR A 11 16.06 -1.95 -3.12
C TYR A 11 15.80 -2.49 -1.70
N LYS A 12 16.35 -1.90 -0.66
CA LYS A 12 16.13 -2.31 0.73
C LYS A 12 14.81 -1.86 1.33
N ARG A 13 14.01 -1.10 0.59
CA ARG A 13 12.74 -0.53 1.06
C ARG A 13 11.51 -1.11 0.36
N GLN A 14 11.69 -2.15 -0.44
CA GLN A 14 10.60 -2.86 -1.12
C GLN A 14 10.54 -4.30 -0.61
N PHE A 15 9.36 -4.72 -0.17
CA PHE A 15 9.11 -6.02 0.41
C PHE A 15 8.00 -6.73 -0.34
N HIS A 16 8.23 -7.97 -0.74
CA HIS A 16 7.22 -8.84 -1.33
C HIS A 16 6.90 -9.96 -0.35
N ILE A 17 5.66 -10.07 0.07
CA ILE A 17 5.18 -11.02 1.08
C ILE A 17 4.15 -11.92 0.42
N TYR A 18 4.41 -13.22 0.41
CA TYR A 18 3.56 -14.23 -0.22
C TYR A 18 2.87 -15.09 0.83
N GLY A 19 1.64 -15.56 0.50
CA GLY A 19 0.87 -16.43 1.38
C GLY A 19 0.33 -15.74 2.64
N ALA A 20 0.29 -14.41 2.65
CA ALA A 20 -0.16 -13.60 3.77
C ALA A 20 -1.61 -13.10 3.63
N LEU A 21 -2.28 -13.45 2.54
CA LEU A 21 -3.71 -13.23 2.29
C LEU A 21 -4.43 -14.58 2.23
N GLY A 22 -5.72 -14.58 2.59
CA GLY A 22 -6.54 -15.79 2.67
C GLY A 22 -6.39 -16.56 3.99
N GLY A 23 -7.16 -17.60 4.18
CA GLY A 23 -7.18 -18.39 5.40
C GLY A 23 -7.74 -17.64 6.61
N ARG A 24 -6.92 -17.39 7.62
CA ARG A 24 -7.34 -16.68 8.84
C ARG A 24 -7.49 -15.17 8.56
N ILE A 25 -8.71 -14.66 8.75
CA ILE A 25 -9.04 -13.24 8.48
C ILE A 25 -8.30 -12.27 9.40
N ASP A 26 -8.06 -12.63 10.66
CA ASP A 26 -7.30 -11.83 11.62
C ASP A 26 -5.86 -11.61 11.17
N HIS A 27 -5.20 -12.63 10.61
CA HIS A 27 -3.88 -12.48 10.01
C HIS A 27 -3.92 -11.59 8.77
N THR A 28 -4.94 -11.73 7.93
CA THR A 28 -5.10 -10.86 6.74
C THR A 28 -5.20 -9.39 7.16
N ILE A 29 -6.05 -9.07 8.15
CA ILE A 29 -6.19 -7.71 8.68
C ILE A 29 -4.85 -7.19 9.22
N SER A 30 -4.16 -7.98 10.05
CA SER A 30 -2.87 -7.61 10.62
C SER A 30 -1.80 -7.35 9.52
N ASN A 31 -1.76 -8.19 8.49
CA ASN A 31 -0.82 -8.05 7.39
C ASN A 31 -1.11 -6.78 6.54
N ILE A 32 -2.39 -6.43 6.37
CA ILE A 32 -2.77 -5.18 5.71
C ILE A 32 -2.31 -3.96 6.54
N GLN A 33 -2.48 -4.00 7.87
CA GLN A 33 -1.97 -2.96 8.77
C GLN A 33 -0.44 -2.83 8.70
N LEU A 34 0.26 -3.96 8.52
CA LEU A 34 1.72 -3.94 8.31
C LEU A 34 2.10 -3.19 7.02
N MET A 35 1.29 -3.26 5.95
CA MET A 35 1.56 -2.48 4.73
C MET A 35 1.48 -0.97 5.00
N ALA A 36 0.49 -0.54 5.79
CA ALA A 36 0.38 0.86 6.21
C ALA A 36 1.59 1.30 7.05
N LEU A 37 2.01 0.48 8.00
CA LEU A 37 3.22 0.75 8.80
C LEU A 37 4.48 0.89 7.93
N LEU A 38 4.65 0.01 6.94
CA LEU A 38 5.79 0.09 6.01
C LEU A 38 5.74 1.38 5.19
N ALA A 39 4.55 1.78 4.70
CA ALA A 39 4.37 3.02 3.95
C ALA A 39 4.71 4.25 4.79
N ASP A 40 4.24 4.32 6.04
CA ASP A 40 4.55 5.38 7.01
C ASP A 40 6.07 5.48 7.29
N ARG A 41 6.77 4.34 7.28
CA ARG A 41 8.24 4.27 7.43
C ARG A 41 9.01 4.47 6.13
N GLY A 42 8.36 4.93 5.06
CA GLY A 42 8.97 5.20 3.76
C GLY A 42 9.39 3.95 2.98
N ALA A 43 8.89 2.78 3.37
CA ALA A 43 9.05 1.53 2.65
C ALA A 43 7.81 1.21 1.81
N THR A 44 7.91 0.23 0.92
CA THR A 44 6.80 -0.27 0.14
C THR A 44 6.65 -1.77 0.37
N GLY A 45 5.49 -2.18 0.83
CA GLY A 45 5.13 -3.60 0.96
C GLY A 45 4.13 -4.00 -0.11
N TYR A 46 4.25 -5.21 -0.63
CA TYR A 46 3.30 -5.85 -1.51
C TYR A 46 2.91 -7.20 -0.93
N LEU A 47 1.65 -7.35 -0.54
CA LEU A 47 1.07 -8.63 -0.13
C LEU A 47 0.48 -9.33 -1.35
N HIS A 48 0.96 -10.52 -1.67
CA HIS A 48 0.50 -11.33 -2.78
C HIS A 48 -0.36 -12.49 -2.29
N GLY A 49 -1.58 -12.60 -2.78
CA GLY A 49 -2.48 -13.72 -2.49
C GLY A 49 -3.89 -13.51 -3.04
N ASP A 50 -4.66 -14.57 -3.13
CA ASP A 50 -6.07 -14.60 -3.58
C ASP A 50 -6.30 -13.85 -4.91
N GLY A 51 -5.37 -13.96 -5.86
CA GLY A 51 -5.46 -13.27 -7.16
C GLY A 51 -5.28 -11.76 -7.08
N SER A 52 -4.83 -11.23 -5.96
CA SER A 52 -4.69 -9.80 -5.70
C SER A 52 -3.34 -9.45 -5.09
N ILE A 53 -2.96 -8.21 -5.25
CA ILE A 53 -1.88 -7.55 -4.51
C ILE A 53 -2.49 -6.47 -3.64
N VAL A 54 -2.05 -6.39 -2.39
CA VAL A 54 -2.37 -5.28 -1.49
C VAL A 54 -1.10 -4.51 -1.18
N THR A 55 -1.16 -3.20 -1.32
CA THR A 55 -0.08 -2.27 -0.97
C THR A 55 -0.61 -1.08 -0.19
N ALA A 56 0.29 -0.23 0.28
CA ALA A 56 -0.06 1.04 0.91
C ALA A 56 0.82 2.17 0.39
N ILE A 57 0.26 3.38 0.40
CA ILE A 57 0.98 4.62 0.13
C ILE A 57 0.64 5.65 1.20
N CYS A 58 1.68 6.30 1.75
CA CYS A 58 1.57 7.41 2.68
C CYS A 58 2.16 8.65 2.01
N ASP A 59 1.41 9.75 2.00
CA ASP A 59 1.82 11.06 1.47
C ASP A 59 2.55 10.92 0.12
N GLY A 60 1.82 10.46 -0.91
CA GLY A 60 2.47 10.09 -2.17
C GLY A 60 1.53 9.67 -3.28
N ALA A 61 2.07 8.95 -4.24
CA ALA A 61 1.36 8.44 -5.40
C ALA A 61 1.79 7.03 -5.79
N LEU A 62 0.84 6.31 -6.39
CA LEU A 62 1.04 5.07 -7.12
C LEU A 62 0.70 5.31 -8.59
N ASP A 63 1.69 5.16 -9.46
CA ASP A 63 1.55 5.32 -10.91
C ASP A 63 1.53 3.93 -11.56
N PHE A 64 0.38 3.52 -12.06
CA PHE A 64 0.23 2.27 -12.82
C PHE A 64 0.43 2.54 -14.30
N PRO A 65 1.34 1.82 -14.97
CA PRO A 65 1.48 1.93 -16.42
C PRO A 65 0.21 1.39 -17.12
N ALA A 66 0.00 1.83 -18.36
CA ALA A 66 -1.05 1.26 -19.19
C ALA A 66 -0.78 -0.23 -19.43
N ASP A 67 -1.79 -1.07 -19.23
CA ASP A 67 -1.74 -2.50 -19.51
C ASP A 67 -3.13 -3.02 -19.90
N ASP A 68 -3.26 -3.52 -21.11
CA ASP A 68 -4.52 -4.05 -21.61
C ASP A 68 -4.92 -5.38 -20.94
N ALA A 69 -3.97 -6.11 -20.37
CA ALA A 69 -4.23 -7.38 -19.68
C ALA A 69 -5.09 -7.22 -18.43
N VAL A 70 -5.11 -6.01 -17.83
CA VAL A 70 -5.90 -5.69 -16.64
C VAL A 70 -7.12 -4.81 -16.93
N ALA A 71 -7.43 -4.54 -18.18
CA ALA A 71 -8.61 -3.77 -18.57
C ALA A 71 -9.89 -4.39 -17.98
N GLY A 72 -10.72 -3.55 -17.32
CA GLY A 72 -11.94 -3.99 -16.63
C GLY A 72 -11.71 -4.75 -15.31
N ARG A 73 -10.45 -4.97 -14.92
CA ARG A 73 -10.13 -5.58 -13.62
C ARG A 73 -10.22 -4.54 -12.50
N MET A 74 -10.58 -5.02 -11.32
CA MET A 74 -10.89 -4.15 -10.19
C MET A 74 -9.64 -3.62 -9.50
N VAL A 75 -9.67 -2.35 -9.15
CA VAL A 75 -8.76 -1.70 -8.21
C VAL A 75 -9.59 -1.03 -7.12
N SER A 76 -9.15 -1.13 -5.86
CA SER A 76 -9.87 -0.50 -4.76
C SER A 76 -8.92 0.29 -3.88
N VAL A 77 -9.43 1.42 -3.39
CA VAL A 77 -8.69 2.38 -2.55
C VAL A 77 -9.45 2.60 -1.26
N PHE A 78 -8.75 2.48 -0.14
CA PHE A 78 -9.32 2.67 1.20
C PHE A 78 -8.44 3.63 2.00
N SER A 79 -9.04 4.56 2.72
CA SER A 79 -8.31 5.31 3.73
C SER A 79 -7.96 4.40 4.91
N HIS A 80 -6.67 4.33 5.26
CA HIS A 80 -6.21 3.71 6.50
C HIS A 80 -6.15 4.71 7.65
N SER A 81 -5.83 5.96 7.36
CA SER A 81 -5.95 7.06 8.31
C SER A 81 -7.43 7.34 8.59
N ASP A 82 -7.75 7.92 9.74
CA ASP A 82 -9.11 8.35 10.05
C ASP A 82 -9.67 9.21 8.93
N ILE A 83 -8.85 10.13 8.42
CA ILE A 83 -9.11 10.92 7.21
C ILE A 83 -7.82 10.99 6.40
N SER A 84 -7.91 10.67 5.11
CA SER A 84 -6.88 10.93 4.09
C SER A 84 -7.35 12.07 3.22
N THR A 85 -6.54 13.13 3.06
CA THR A 85 -6.93 14.35 2.34
C THR A 85 -6.22 14.49 1.01
N GLY A 86 -6.85 15.22 0.07
CA GLY A 86 -6.30 15.45 -1.25
C GLY A 86 -6.16 14.19 -2.08
N VAL A 87 -7.08 13.25 -1.90
CA VAL A 87 -7.06 11.97 -2.64
C VAL A 87 -7.58 12.19 -4.04
N SER A 88 -6.80 11.71 -5.03
CA SER A 88 -7.23 11.69 -6.43
C SER A 88 -6.99 10.32 -7.04
N GLU A 89 -7.95 9.87 -7.84
CA GLU A 89 -7.88 8.67 -8.67
C GLU A 89 -8.12 9.08 -10.11
N THR A 90 -7.11 8.98 -10.95
CA THR A 90 -7.18 9.41 -12.35
C THR A 90 -6.79 8.27 -13.29
N GLY A 91 -7.35 8.27 -14.51
CA GLY A 91 -7.10 7.22 -15.48
C GLY A 91 -7.83 5.91 -15.21
N LEU A 92 -8.72 5.88 -14.24
CA LEU A 92 -9.62 4.79 -13.89
C LEU A 92 -11.03 5.07 -14.44
N LYS A 93 -11.92 4.09 -14.36
CA LYS A 93 -13.32 4.22 -14.83
C LYS A 93 -14.09 5.31 -14.07
N TYR A 94 -13.89 5.37 -12.77
CA TYR A 94 -14.46 6.40 -11.91
C TYR A 94 -13.30 7.26 -11.38
N GLU A 95 -13.31 8.54 -11.72
CA GLU A 95 -12.26 9.46 -11.29
C GLU A 95 -12.67 10.20 -10.01
N LEU A 96 -11.72 10.37 -9.12
CA LEU A 96 -11.84 11.16 -7.91
C LEU A 96 -10.82 12.29 -7.98
N HIS A 97 -11.24 13.50 -7.64
CA HIS A 97 -10.39 14.67 -7.74
C HIS A 97 -10.34 15.40 -6.39
N HIS A 98 -9.15 15.40 -5.78
CA HIS A 98 -8.82 16.15 -4.57
C HIS A 98 -9.89 16.04 -3.46
N ALA A 99 -10.33 14.81 -3.18
CA ALA A 99 -11.38 14.54 -2.21
C ALA A 99 -10.79 14.04 -0.88
N ASP A 100 -11.58 14.14 0.18
CA ASP A 100 -11.27 13.52 1.45
C ASP A 100 -11.89 12.12 1.52
N MET A 101 -11.09 11.15 1.95
CA MET A 101 -11.52 9.78 2.22
C MET A 101 -11.41 9.50 3.71
N SER A 102 -12.39 8.80 4.26
CA SER A 102 -12.41 8.40 5.67
C SER A 102 -12.34 6.88 5.79
N SER A 103 -11.68 6.39 6.85
CA SER A 103 -11.64 4.96 7.18
C SER A 103 -13.01 4.35 7.47
N THR A 104 -14.01 5.18 7.75
CA THR A 104 -15.39 4.76 8.06
C THR A 104 -16.34 4.84 6.87
N ARG A 105 -15.87 5.31 5.71
CA ARG A 105 -16.66 5.39 4.47
C ARG A 105 -15.97 4.66 3.34
N VAL A 106 -16.71 3.75 2.70
CA VAL A 106 -16.22 2.96 1.56
C VAL A 106 -16.66 3.65 0.27
N ASN A 107 -15.85 4.55 -0.25
CA ASN A 107 -16.12 5.29 -1.49
C ASN A 107 -15.09 5.04 -2.61
N GLY A 108 -14.04 4.23 -2.35
CA GLY A 108 -13.01 3.84 -3.33
C GLY A 108 -13.05 2.35 -3.70
N LEU A 109 -14.16 1.65 -3.44
CA LEU A 109 -14.28 0.23 -3.72
C LEU A 109 -14.67 -0.04 -5.18
N SER A 110 -14.02 -1.04 -5.79
CA SER A 110 -14.40 -1.59 -7.11
C SER A 110 -14.34 -0.57 -8.26
N ASN A 111 -13.32 0.25 -8.28
CA ASN A 111 -12.95 1.00 -9.48
C ASN A 111 -12.33 0.04 -10.53
N GLU A 112 -12.17 0.45 -11.77
CA GLU A 112 -11.71 -0.41 -12.86
C GLU A 112 -10.56 0.23 -13.64
N PHE A 113 -9.57 -0.58 -14.02
CA PHE A 113 -8.55 -0.19 -14.99
C PHE A 113 -9.14 -0.07 -16.38
N LEU A 114 -8.72 0.93 -17.14
CA LEU A 114 -9.13 1.16 -18.52
C LEU A 114 -8.06 0.67 -19.51
N ALA A 115 -8.51 0.07 -20.63
CA ALA A 115 -7.61 -0.41 -21.68
C ALA A 115 -6.72 0.72 -22.20
N GLY A 116 -5.41 0.45 -22.35
CA GLY A 116 -4.44 1.37 -22.94
C GLY A 116 -4.23 2.66 -22.13
N ARG A 117 -4.75 2.78 -20.92
CA ARG A 117 -4.71 4.01 -20.14
C ARG A 117 -3.89 3.84 -18.87
N PRO A 118 -2.85 4.66 -18.65
CA PRO A 118 -2.17 4.68 -17.36
C PRO A 118 -3.09 5.27 -16.31
N SER A 119 -2.95 4.83 -15.06
CA SER A 119 -3.73 5.35 -13.95
C SER A 119 -2.84 5.79 -12.79
N ARG A 120 -3.35 6.73 -12.01
CA ARG A 120 -2.63 7.31 -10.88
C ARG A 120 -3.56 7.45 -9.69
N ILE A 121 -3.09 7.00 -8.54
CA ILE A 121 -3.74 7.16 -7.23
C ILE A 121 -2.82 8.03 -6.38
N THR A 122 -3.33 9.14 -5.84
CA THR A 122 -2.57 10.08 -5.03
C THR A 122 -3.23 10.34 -3.70
N VAL A 123 -2.42 10.67 -2.70
CA VAL A 123 -2.86 11.21 -1.41
C VAL A 123 -1.90 12.30 -0.98
N GLU A 124 -2.42 13.47 -0.61
CA GLU A 124 -1.60 14.58 -0.11
C GLU A 124 -1.19 14.34 1.34
N HIS A 125 -2.16 13.98 2.19
CA HIS A 125 -1.91 13.67 3.59
C HIS A 125 -2.69 12.44 4.01
N GLY A 126 -2.00 11.50 4.64
CA GLY A 126 -2.55 10.27 5.16
C GLY A 126 -2.10 9.02 4.40
N THR A 127 -2.62 7.89 4.79
CA THR A 127 -2.25 6.57 4.26
C THR A 127 -3.43 5.91 3.59
N LEU A 128 -3.23 5.46 2.36
CA LEU A 128 -4.18 4.65 1.62
C LEU A 128 -3.71 3.20 1.55
N ILE A 129 -4.66 2.28 1.67
CA ILE A 129 -4.51 0.88 1.26
C ILE A 129 -5.07 0.75 -0.15
N VAL A 130 -4.31 0.12 -1.04
CA VAL A 130 -4.71 -0.10 -2.43
C VAL A 130 -4.64 -1.59 -2.74
N THR A 131 -5.72 -2.12 -3.31
CA THR A 131 -5.79 -3.51 -3.78
C THR A 131 -5.94 -3.52 -5.29
N PHE A 132 -5.22 -4.41 -5.97
CA PHE A 132 -5.26 -4.52 -7.42
C PHE A 132 -4.95 -5.96 -7.86
N PRO A 133 -5.25 -6.34 -9.13
CA PRO A 133 -5.05 -7.70 -9.62
C PRO A 133 -3.57 -8.11 -9.58
N ILE A 134 -3.31 -9.39 -9.30
CA ILE A 134 -1.94 -9.93 -9.24
C ILE A 134 -1.24 -9.88 -10.62
N GLU A 135 -2.00 -9.84 -11.68
CA GLU A 135 -1.51 -9.72 -13.07
C GLU A 135 -1.12 -8.29 -13.42
N ALA A 136 -1.55 -7.29 -12.64
CA ALA A 136 -1.20 -5.91 -12.91
C ALA A 136 0.30 -5.66 -12.70
N PRO A 137 0.92 -4.84 -13.56
CA PRO A 137 2.27 -4.39 -13.32
C PRO A 137 2.32 -3.59 -12.00
N LEU A 138 3.41 -3.77 -11.27
CA LEU A 138 3.60 -3.02 -10.03
C LEU A 138 3.69 -1.51 -10.34
N PRO A 139 3.03 -0.67 -9.55
CA PRO A 139 3.07 0.76 -9.75
C PRO A 139 4.44 1.34 -9.41
N HIS A 140 4.82 2.40 -10.09
CA HIS A 140 5.88 3.27 -9.63
C HIS A 140 5.38 4.06 -8.41
N VAL A 141 6.19 4.09 -7.35
CA VAL A 141 5.85 4.74 -6.08
C VAL A 141 6.59 6.07 -5.99
N ALA A 142 5.84 7.16 -5.90
CA ALA A 142 6.36 8.50 -5.60
C ALA A 142 5.92 8.92 -4.19
N ARG A 143 6.81 9.56 -3.43
CA ARG A 143 6.51 10.11 -2.10
C ARG A 143 6.80 11.59 -2.09
N TRP A 144 5.94 12.37 -1.41
CA TRP A 144 6.11 13.82 -1.31
C TRP A 144 7.26 14.19 -0.39
N HIS A 145 7.54 13.36 0.58
CA HIS A 145 8.62 13.56 1.56
C HIS A 145 9.64 12.44 1.48
N GLY A 146 10.92 12.81 1.52
CA GLY A 146 12.01 11.84 1.64
C GLY A 146 12.05 11.26 3.05
N PHE A 147 12.04 9.92 3.15
CA PHE A 147 12.28 9.25 4.43
C PHE A 147 13.79 9.09 4.65
N SER A 148 14.32 9.70 5.69
CA SER A 148 15.74 9.66 6.06
C SER A 148 16.07 8.65 7.16
N GLY A 149 15.06 8.06 7.79
CA GLY A 149 15.20 7.06 8.84
C GLY A 149 15.51 5.66 8.30
N ASP A 150 15.82 4.78 9.21
CA ASP A 150 15.91 3.36 8.93
C ASP A 150 14.63 2.67 9.51
N LEU A 151 14.36 1.43 9.13
CA LEU A 151 13.21 0.67 9.64
C LEU A 151 13.39 0.22 11.10
N GLY A 152 14.51 0.58 11.72
CA GLY A 152 14.90 0.15 13.04
C GLY A 152 15.65 -1.19 13.06
N ALA A 153 16.21 -1.52 14.21
CA ALA A 153 16.75 -2.84 14.46
C ALA A 153 15.61 -3.87 14.51
N LEU A 154 15.94 -5.12 14.17
CA LEU A 154 14.99 -6.21 14.35
C LEU A 154 14.67 -6.34 15.86
N ASP A 155 13.43 -6.08 16.21
CA ASP A 155 12.92 -6.32 17.56
C ASP A 155 12.48 -7.78 17.66
N THR A 156 13.17 -8.55 18.50
CA THR A 156 12.87 -9.96 18.77
C THR A 156 12.18 -10.15 20.13
N ASP A 157 11.97 -9.08 20.87
CA ASP A 157 11.37 -9.15 22.19
C ASP A 157 9.84 -9.25 22.09
N VAL A 158 9.26 -10.05 22.98
CA VAL A 158 7.80 -10.11 23.13
C VAL A 158 7.35 -8.76 23.70
N SER A 159 6.35 -8.14 23.05
CA SER A 159 5.81 -6.87 23.52
C SER A 159 5.44 -6.96 25.01
N SER A 160 5.93 -6.02 25.82
CA SER A 160 5.60 -5.90 27.25
C SER A 160 4.09 -5.64 27.49
N ALA A 161 3.33 -5.31 26.44
CA ALA A 161 1.88 -5.22 26.48
C ALA A 161 1.19 -6.60 26.44
N LEU A 162 1.92 -7.67 26.05
CA LEU A 162 1.45 -9.04 26.07
C LEU A 162 1.86 -9.66 27.40
N VAL A 163 0.92 -9.72 28.35
CA VAL A 163 1.13 -10.38 29.64
C VAL A 163 0.51 -11.76 29.56
N GLU A 164 1.30 -12.81 29.78
CA GLU A 164 0.75 -14.16 29.97
C GLU A 164 -0.16 -14.17 31.21
N PRO A 165 -1.37 -14.73 31.13
CA PRO A 165 -2.18 -14.90 32.32
C PRO A 165 -1.39 -15.76 33.30
N SER A 166 -1.15 -15.24 34.51
CA SER A 166 -0.51 -15.98 35.60
C SER A 166 -1.28 -17.29 35.77
N GLY A 167 -0.59 -18.42 35.49
CA GLY A 167 -1.15 -19.74 35.52
C GLY A 167 -1.90 -20.02 36.84
N ARG A 168 -3.09 -20.57 36.73
CA ARG A 168 -3.77 -21.26 37.83
C ARG A 168 -3.31 -22.68 37.91
#